data_28546692ef01406657d3ffdb8cc8824c
#
_entry.id   28546692ef01406657d3ffdb8cc8824c
#
_cell.length_a   1.000
_cell.length_b   1.000
_cell.length_c   1.000
_cell.angle_alpha   90.00
_cell.angle_beta   90.00
_cell.angle_gamma   90.00
#
_symmetry.space_group_name_H-M   'P 1'
#
loop_
_entity.id
_entity.type
_entity.pdbx_description
1 polymer ?
#
loop_
_entity_poly.entity_id
_entity_poly.type
_entity_poly.pdbx_seq_one_letter_code
_entity_poly.pdbx_strand_id
1 'polypeptide(L)'
;MTTACPQLGSRADIEAQVAALRQSGQHIQPVLWQDQPAWLKLSVPQPPAWRYRLLAGMARLLQHPAMQPVRPHGGAAGIQNEAGRLTALAAAGLRVPQLLDRAEHWLLISDLGHTTLEVLIRRADPVTQLEHWQHGVAYIQQAHRAGQYLSQAFARNLVWSSEHGLGAIDFEDDPISAMPLAQAQIRDWLPYVFSTAIYFEDRLPVLCAAIRSMLAQEDAAVRDGVYTALRRTAWLRALRWLPRRMQRRDVLKTQCFGELAALCSQRSSRPAS
;
A
#
# COMPACT_ATOMS: atom_id res chain seq x y z
N MET A 1 18.97 16.01 -17.38
CA MET A 1 18.20 17.22 -17.72
C MET A 1 17.05 17.26 -16.72
N THR A 2 17.10 18.15 -15.78
CA THR A 2 16.02 18.36 -14.81
C THR A 2 14.89 19.08 -15.57
N THR A 3 13.88 18.35 -16.00
CA THR A 3 12.71 18.98 -16.63
C THR A 3 12.07 19.87 -15.58
N ALA A 4 11.98 21.17 -15.86
CA ALA A 4 11.33 22.12 -14.94
C ALA A 4 9.89 21.65 -14.69
N CYS A 5 9.48 21.68 -13.42
CA CYS A 5 8.12 21.29 -13.01
C CYS A 5 7.12 22.31 -13.63
N PRO A 6 6.11 21.89 -14.40
CA PRO A 6 5.15 22.81 -14.99
C PRO A 6 4.42 23.62 -13.94
N GLN A 7 4.32 24.92 -14.15
CA GLN A 7 3.57 25.82 -13.28
C GLN A 7 2.14 26.00 -13.80
N LEU A 8 1.16 25.77 -12.97
CA LEU A 8 -0.26 25.85 -13.29
C LEU A 8 -0.94 26.85 -12.36
N GLY A 9 -1.56 27.85 -12.91
CA GLY A 9 -2.26 28.90 -12.16
C GLY A 9 -3.77 28.89 -12.38
N SER A 10 -4.23 28.21 -13.43
CA SER A 10 -5.63 28.17 -13.83
C SER A 10 -6.07 26.80 -14.31
N ARG A 11 -7.38 26.60 -14.41
CA ARG A 11 -7.94 25.35 -14.99
C ARG A 11 -7.58 25.20 -16.47
N ALA A 12 -7.40 26.28 -17.20
CA ALA A 12 -6.97 26.24 -18.59
C ALA A 12 -5.53 25.68 -18.71
N ASP A 13 -4.64 26.03 -17.78
CA ASP A 13 -3.28 25.47 -17.74
C ASP A 13 -3.32 23.96 -17.44
N ILE A 14 -4.23 23.53 -16.54
CA ILE A 14 -4.41 22.09 -16.27
C ILE A 14 -4.84 21.36 -17.51
N GLU A 15 -5.83 21.84 -18.25
CA GLU A 15 -6.31 21.19 -19.48
C GLU A 15 -5.24 21.14 -20.57
N ALA A 16 -4.44 22.19 -20.72
CA ALA A 16 -3.29 22.20 -21.63
C ALA A 16 -2.26 21.12 -21.23
N GLN A 17 -1.95 21.01 -19.93
CA GLN A 17 -1.02 20.02 -19.40
C GLN A 17 -1.57 18.59 -19.53
N VAL A 18 -2.87 18.40 -19.33
CA VAL A 18 -3.56 17.12 -19.59
C VAL A 18 -3.40 16.69 -21.04
N ALA A 19 -3.55 17.61 -22.00
CA ALA A 19 -3.36 17.33 -23.41
C ALA A 19 -1.90 16.90 -23.71
N ALA A 20 -0.91 17.60 -23.13
CA ALA A 20 0.50 17.27 -23.27
C ALA A 20 0.84 15.89 -22.67
N LEU A 21 0.32 15.56 -21.48
CA LEU A 21 0.49 14.26 -20.83
C LEU A 21 -0.09 13.12 -21.69
N ARG A 22 -1.28 13.30 -22.27
CA ARG A 22 -1.89 12.32 -23.17
C ARG A 22 -1.02 12.05 -24.40
N GLN A 23 -0.44 13.11 -24.99
CA GLN A 23 0.44 12.98 -26.15
C GLN A 23 1.75 12.25 -25.81
N SER A 24 2.31 12.46 -24.60
CA SER A 24 3.53 11.78 -24.17
C SER A 24 3.31 10.35 -23.68
N GLY A 25 2.04 9.90 -23.52
CA GLY A 25 1.69 8.60 -22.96
C GLY A 25 1.96 8.47 -21.44
N GLN A 26 2.23 9.59 -20.77
CA GLN A 26 2.39 9.62 -19.30
C GLN A 26 1.02 9.79 -18.64
N HIS A 27 0.86 9.19 -17.47
CA HIS A 27 -0.40 9.23 -16.71
C HIS A 27 -0.31 9.99 -15.40
N ILE A 28 0.90 10.39 -14.99
CA ILE A 28 1.14 11.15 -13.77
C ILE A 28 2.34 12.06 -13.97
N GLN A 29 2.25 13.29 -13.44
CA GLN A 29 3.34 14.26 -13.49
C GLN A 29 3.31 15.16 -12.25
N PRO A 30 4.51 15.49 -11.67
CA PRO A 30 4.62 16.56 -10.70
C PRO A 30 4.40 17.90 -11.37
N VAL A 31 3.67 18.80 -10.71
CA VAL A 31 3.35 20.15 -11.15
C VAL A 31 3.43 21.13 -9.99
N LEU A 32 3.52 22.42 -10.26
CA LEU A 32 3.30 23.47 -9.26
C LEU A 32 1.90 24.04 -9.49
N TRP A 33 1.03 23.90 -8.50
CA TRP A 33 -0.29 24.50 -8.49
C TRP A 33 -0.30 25.68 -7.54
N GLN A 34 -0.45 26.91 -8.08
CA GLN A 34 -0.39 28.14 -7.28
C GLN A 34 0.87 28.17 -6.40
N ASP A 35 2.02 27.87 -6.98
CA ASP A 35 3.34 27.78 -6.33
C ASP A 35 3.48 26.67 -5.28
N GLN A 36 2.50 25.78 -5.13
CA GLN A 36 2.56 24.63 -4.22
C GLN A 36 2.81 23.33 -5.00
N PRO A 37 3.67 22.42 -4.49
CA PRO A 37 3.88 21.11 -5.10
C PRO A 37 2.58 20.31 -5.17
N ALA A 38 2.30 19.78 -6.36
CA ALA A 38 1.09 18.99 -6.62
C ALA A 38 1.38 17.88 -7.65
N TRP A 39 0.45 16.97 -7.80
CA TRP A 39 0.48 15.89 -8.77
C TRP A 39 -0.75 15.94 -9.66
N LEU A 40 -0.52 15.94 -10.97
CA LEU A 40 -1.56 15.79 -11.96
C LEU A 40 -1.59 14.33 -12.40
N LYS A 41 -2.71 13.65 -12.15
CA LYS A 41 -2.96 12.25 -12.52
C LYS A 41 -4.03 12.18 -13.60
N LEU A 42 -3.79 11.40 -14.64
CA LEU A 42 -4.78 11.08 -15.67
C LEU A 42 -5.43 9.75 -15.41
N SER A 43 -6.67 9.60 -15.86
CA SER A 43 -7.35 8.31 -15.86
C SER A 43 -6.58 7.30 -16.72
N VAL A 44 -6.38 6.10 -16.20
CA VAL A 44 -5.79 4.97 -16.93
C VAL A 44 -6.90 4.03 -17.41
N PRO A 45 -6.74 3.41 -18.60
CA PRO A 45 -7.65 2.36 -19.03
C PRO A 45 -7.69 1.23 -18.00
N GLN A 46 -8.88 0.64 -17.82
CA GLN A 46 -9.00 -0.51 -16.93
C GLN A 46 -8.11 -1.66 -17.41
N PRO A 47 -7.27 -2.24 -16.52
CA PRO A 47 -6.41 -3.36 -16.90
C PRO A 47 -7.22 -4.54 -17.43
N PRO A 48 -6.69 -5.33 -18.40
CA PRO A 48 -7.43 -6.42 -19.03
C PRO A 48 -7.82 -7.50 -18.03
N ALA A 49 -9.07 -7.95 -18.12
CA ALA A 49 -9.69 -8.90 -17.17
C ALA A 49 -8.94 -10.24 -17.05
N TRP A 50 -8.24 -10.70 -18.10
CA TRP A 50 -7.50 -11.97 -18.08
C TRP A 50 -6.36 -11.99 -17.06
N ARG A 51 -5.68 -10.85 -16.85
CA ARG A 51 -4.61 -10.72 -15.83
C ARG A 51 -5.18 -10.97 -14.43
N TYR A 52 -6.36 -10.41 -14.14
CA TYR A 52 -7.04 -10.59 -12.86
C TYR A 52 -7.61 -12.00 -12.69
N ARG A 53 -8.07 -12.66 -13.78
CA ARG A 53 -8.48 -14.06 -13.72
C ARG A 53 -7.31 -14.99 -13.34
N LEU A 54 -6.11 -14.72 -13.85
CA LEU A 54 -4.91 -15.48 -13.54
C LEU A 54 -4.51 -15.26 -12.06
N LEU A 55 -4.52 -14.01 -11.59
CA LEU A 55 -4.29 -13.67 -10.19
C LEU A 55 -5.37 -14.26 -9.27
N ALA A 56 -6.64 -14.26 -9.70
CA ALA A 56 -7.73 -14.89 -8.97
C ALA A 56 -7.57 -16.42 -8.88
N GLY A 57 -7.05 -17.06 -9.92
CA GLY A 57 -6.69 -18.49 -9.88
C GLY A 57 -5.63 -18.78 -8.82
N MET A 58 -4.58 -17.95 -8.75
CA MET A 58 -3.53 -18.06 -7.72
C MET A 58 -4.09 -17.72 -6.32
N ALA A 59 -4.93 -16.71 -6.19
CA ALA A 59 -5.57 -16.33 -4.93
C ALA A 59 -6.53 -17.43 -4.42
N ARG A 60 -7.23 -18.13 -5.32
CA ARG A 60 -8.04 -19.31 -4.97
C ARG A 60 -7.18 -20.44 -4.38
N LEU A 61 -5.97 -20.63 -4.88
CA LEU A 61 -5.03 -21.60 -4.31
C LEU A 61 -4.67 -21.23 -2.86
N LEU A 62 -4.61 -19.94 -2.54
CA LEU A 62 -4.37 -19.42 -1.19
C LEU A 62 -5.63 -19.46 -0.31
N GLN A 63 -6.82 -19.71 -0.89
CA GLN A 63 -8.11 -19.89 -0.22
C GLN A 63 -8.45 -18.82 0.84
N HIS A 64 -7.98 -17.57 0.67
CA HIS A 64 -8.28 -16.49 1.60
C HIS A 64 -9.03 -15.36 0.89
N PRO A 65 -10.25 -14.97 1.37
CA PRO A 65 -11.07 -13.93 0.72
C PRO A 65 -10.35 -12.58 0.55
N ALA A 66 -9.59 -12.14 1.56
CA ALA A 66 -8.83 -10.90 1.49
C ALA A 66 -7.70 -10.89 0.46
N MET A 67 -7.29 -12.06 -0.07
CA MET A 67 -6.27 -12.17 -1.12
C MET A 67 -6.88 -12.20 -2.53
N GLN A 68 -8.22 -12.11 -2.65
CA GLN A 68 -8.86 -12.01 -3.96
C GLN A 68 -8.41 -10.70 -4.65
N PRO A 69 -8.00 -10.76 -5.93
CA PRO A 69 -7.63 -9.58 -6.66
C PRO A 69 -8.85 -8.69 -6.88
N VAL A 70 -8.76 -7.46 -6.43
CA VAL A 70 -9.73 -6.40 -6.73
C VAL A 70 -9.29 -5.74 -8.03
N ARG A 71 -10.18 -5.64 -8.99
CA ARG A 71 -9.89 -4.99 -10.26
C ARG A 71 -10.08 -3.49 -10.11
N PRO A 72 -9.04 -2.65 -10.32
CA PRO A 72 -9.18 -1.21 -10.24
C PRO A 72 -10.23 -0.70 -11.23
N HIS A 73 -10.93 0.33 -10.85
CA HIS A 73 -11.76 1.08 -11.79
C HIS A 73 -10.86 1.76 -12.83
N GLY A 74 -11.26 1.75 -14.10
CA GLY A 74 -10.57 2.48 -15.15
C GLY A 74 -11.33 3.73 -15.57
N GLY A 75 -10.68 4.62 -16.32
CA GLY A 75 -11.32 5.80 -16.87
C GLY A 75 -11.89 6.75 -15.80
N ALA A 76 -13.03 7.36 -16.10
CA ALA A 76 -13.71 8.29 -15.19
C ALA A 76 -14.07 7.67 -13.83
N ALA A 77 -14.47 6.40 -13.81
CA ALA A 77 -14.81 5.71 -12.57
C ALA A 77 -13.59 5.56 -11.63
N GLY A 78 -12.38 5.38 -12.17
CA GLY A 78 -11.14 5.35 -11.39
C GLY A 78 -10.85 6.71 -10.72
N ILE A 79 -10.99 7.80 -11.47
CA ILE A 79 -10.84 9.18 -10.95
C ILE A 79 -11.86 9.46 -9.85
N GLN A 80 -13.12 9.08 -10.07
CA GLN A 80 -14.19 9.27 -9.09
C GLN A 80 -13.93 8.46 -7.82
N ASN A 81 -13.49 7.20 -7.95
CA ASN A 81 -13.16 6.36 -6.80
C ASN A 81 -12.01 6.95 -6.00
N GLU A 82 -10.88 7.30 -6.63
CA GLU A 82 -9.72 7.87 -5.93
C GLU A 82 -10.08 9.18 -5.24
N ALA A 83 -10.79 10.08 -5.91
CA ALA A 83 -11.26 11.33 -5.31
C ALA A 83 -12.19 11.10 -4.10
N GLY A 84 -13.11 10.13 -4.20
CA GLY A 84 -13.98 9.74 -3.09
C GLY A 84 -13.20 9.17 -1.91
N ARG A 85 -12.20 8.34 -2.18
CA ARG A 85 -11.33 7.77 -1.13
C ARG A 85 -10.51 8.85 -0.42
N LEU A 86 -9.88 9.76 -1.17
CA LEU A 86 -9.14 10.89 -0.60
C LEU A 86 -10.03 11.73 0.33
N THR A 87 -11.24 12.05 -0.12
CA THR A 87 -12.21 12.82 0.68
C THR A 87 -12.61 12.08 1.96
N ALA A 88 -12.93 10.79 1.85
CA ALA A 88 -13.35 9.98 3.00
C ALA A 88 -12.23 9.79 4.03
N LEU A 89 -11.00 9.55 3.58
CA LEU A 89 -9.84 9.38 4.46
C LEU A 89 -9.45 10.70 5.14
N ALA A 90 -9.48 11.82 4.41
CA ALA A 90 -9.25 13.14 4.99
C ALA A 90 -10.32 13.51 6.05
N ALA A 91 -11.59 13.23 5.76
CA ALA A 91 -12.68 13.44 6.73
C ALA A 91 -12.55 12.55 7.98
N ALA A 92 -11.92 11.40 7.86
CA ALA A 92 -11.57 10.50 8.97
C ALA A 92 -10.30 10.92 9.74
N GLY A 93 -9.72 12.07 9.44
CA GLY A 93 -8.52 12.60 10.11
C GLY A 93 -7.21 11.93 9.70
N LEU A 94 -7.18 11.27 8.56
CA LEU A 94 -5.97 10.65 8.02
C LEU A 94 -5.22 11.63 7.11
N ARG A 95 -3.91 11.64 7.19
CA ARG A 95 -3.07 12.44 6.31
C ARG A 95 -2.98 11.77 4.94
N VAL A 96 -3.67 12.35 3.96
CA VAL A 96 -3.68 11.94 2.55
C VAL A 96 -3.53 13.17 1.66
N PRO A 97 -3.19 13.04 0.37
CA PRO A 97 -3.20 14.16 -0.55
C PRO A 97 -4.53 14.91 -0.52
N GLN A 98 -4.46 16.22 -0.44
CA GLN A 98 -5.63 17.06 -0.58
C GLN A 98 -6.10 17.06 -2.05
N LEU A 99 -7.39 16.87 -2.26
CA LEU A 99 -8.00 17.03 -3.58
C LEU A 99 -8.07 18.53 -3.90
N LEU A 100 -7.27 18.99 -4.87
CA LEU A 100 -7.18 20.39 -5.26
C LEU A 100 -8.18 20.74 -6.38
N ASP A 101 -8.24 19.90 -7.43
CA ASP A 101 -9.24 20.00 -8.50
C ASP A 101 -9.41 18.65 -9.19
N ARG A 102 -10.49 18.47 -9.95
CA ARG A 102 -10.77 17.27 -10.72
C ARG A 102 -11.68 17.53 -11.92
N ALA A 103 -11.56 16.65 -12.92
CA ALA A 103 -12.54 16.51 -13.97
C ALA A 103 -12.83 15.02 -14.19
N GLU A 104 -13.56 14.67 -15.25
CA GLU A 104 -13.93 13.28 -15.54
C GLU A 104 -12.73 12.37 -15.74
N HIS A 105 -11.61 12.90 -16.30
CA HIS A 105 -10.48 12.11 -16.73
C HIS A 105 -9.14 12.52 -16.11
N TRP A 106 -9.14 13.39 -15.13
CA TRP A 106 -7.94 13.77 -14.40
C TRP A 106 -8.23 14.21 -12.96
N LEU A 107 -7.18 14.16 -12.16
CA LEU A 107 -7.17 14.50 -10.75
C LEU A 107 -5.95 15.34 -10.44
N LEU A 108 -6.13 16.47 -9.76
CA LEU A 108 -5.05 17.30 -9.22
C LEU A 108 -5.05 17.17 -7.69
N ILE A 109 -3.93 16.73 -7.13
CA ILE A 109 -3.79 16.48 -5.68
C ILE A 109 -2.51 17.11 -5.15
N SER A 110 -2.51 17.49 -3.87
CA SER A 110 -1.33 18.02 -3.21
C SER A 110 -0.22 16.96 -3.11
N ASP A 111 1.05 17.42 -3.06
CA ASP A 111 2.17 16.55 -2.73
C ASP A 111 2.26 16.32 -1.21
N LEU A 112 2.55 15.09 -0.81
CA LEU A 112 2.82 14.75 0.60
C LEU A 112 4.32 14.72 0.93
N GLY A 113 5.19 14.89 -0.07
CA GLY A 113 6.64 14.78 0.05
C GLY A 113 7.20 13.55 -0.66
N HIS A 114 8.53 13.40 -0.58
CA HIS A 114 9.27 12.45 -1.43
C HIS A 114 9.87 11.27 -0.66
N THR A 115 9.84 11.29 0.66
CA THR A 115 10.46 10.23 1.47
C THR A 115 9.44 9.16 1.83
N THR A 116 9.54 8.00 1.21
CA THR A 116 8.66 6.88 1.53
C THR A 116 9.13 6.13 2.77
N LEU A 117 8.20 5.52 3.50
CA LEU A 117 8.49 4.69 4.66
C LEU A 117 9.37 3.49 4.29
N GLU A 118 9.24 2.95 3.07
CA GLU A 118 10.14 1.91 2.57
C GLU A 118 11.60 2.35 2.57
N VAL A 119 11.87 3.60 2.16
CA VAL A 119 13.23 4.16 2.15
C VAL A 119 13.76 4.34 3.56
N LEU A 120 12.93 4.83 4.49
CA LEU A 120 13.30 4.99 5.89
C LEU A 120 13.64 3.64 6.52
N ILE A 121 12.76 2.65 6.44
CA ILE A 121 12.98 1.30 6.96
C ILE A 121 14.26 0.69 6.39
N ARG A 122 14.51 0.84 5.09
CA ARG A 122 15.67 0.26 4.42
C ARG A 122 17.00 0.85 4.85
N ARG A 123 17.04 2.15 5.21
CA ARG A 123 18.27 2.90 5.49
C ARG A 123 18.58 3.03 6.97
N ALA A 124 17.62 2.76 7.83
CA ALA A 124 17.76 2.92 9.28
C ALA A 124 18.64 1.82 9.90
N ASP A 125 19.24 2.12 11.04
CA ASP A 125 19.82 1.13 11.94
C ASP A 125 18.74 0.18 12.51
N PRO A 126 19.14 -0.95 13.11
CA PRO A 126 18.19 -1.97 13.56
C PRO A 126 17.10 -1.49 14.52
N VAL A 127 17.35 -0.55 15.41
CA VAL A 127 16.37 -0.05 16.39
C VAL A 127 15.41 0.89 15.69
N THR A 128 15.92 1.92 15.05
CA THR A 128 15.13 2.91 14.28
C THR A 128 14.34 2.26 13.15
N GLN A 129 14.86 1.20 12.55
CA GLN A 129 14.15 0.42 11.52
C GLN A 129 12.84 -0.19 12.04
N LEU A 130 12.87 -0.75 13.26
CA LEU A 130 11.67 -1.31 13.88
C LEU A 130 10.69 -0.20 14.28
N GLU A 131 11.18 0.93 14.78
CA GLU A 131 10.35 2.09 15.09
C GLU A 131 9.61 2.62 13.85
N HIS A 132 10.33 2.80 12.74
CA HIS A 132 9.71 3.19 11.47
C HIS A 132 8.65 2.18 11.02
N TRP A 133 8.93 0.89 11.15
CA TRP A 133 7.97 -0.15 10.83
C TRP A 133 6.71 -0.06 11.71
N GLN A 134 6.87 0.16 13.01
CA GLN A 134 5.76 0.33 13.94
C GLN A 134 4.93 1.58 13.65
N HIS A 135 5.56 2.69 13.24
CA HIS A 135 4.84 3.90 12.81
C HIS A 135 3.91 3.61 11.61
N GLY A 136 4.37 2.83 10.65
CA GLY A 136 3.53 2.43 9.51
C GLY A 136 2.32 1.60 9.93
N VAL A 137 2.50 0.64 10.85
CA VAL A 137 1.39 -0.13 11.40
C VAL A 137 0.44 0.77 12.19
N ALA A 138 0.97 1.68 13.01
CA ALA A 138 0.13 2.61 13.79
C ALA A 138 -0.76 3.47 12.88
N TYR A 139 -0.24 3.91 11.72
CA TYR A 139 -1.02 4.63 10.72
C TYR A 139 -2.11 3.75 10.08
N ILE A 140 -1.80 2.49 9.75
CA ILE A 140 -2.80 1.52 9.27
C ILE A 140 -3.91 1.32 10.32
N GLN A 141 -3.53 1.14 11.57
CA GLN A 141 -4.47 0.96 12.68
C GLN A 141 -5.30 2.21 12.96
N GLN A 142 -4.74 3.41 12.73
CA GLN A 142 -5.51 4.66 12.81
C GLN A 142 -6.63 4.65 11.76
N ALA A 143 -6.34 4.23 10.52
CA ALA A 143 -7.35 4.08 9.49
C ALA A 143 -8.43 3.05 9.88
N HIS A 144 -8.03 1.89 10.42
CA HIS A 144 -8.94 0.84 10.84
C HIS A 144 -9.87 1.29 11.97
N ARG A 145 -9.35 1.96 13.00
CA ARG A 145 -10.16 2.52 14.10
C ARG A 145 -11.14 3.58 13.65
N ALA A 146 -10.83 4.31 12.57
CA ALA A 146 -11.74 5.26 11.94
C ALA A 146 -12.75 4.60 10.98
N GLY A 147 -12.86 3.26 10.97
CA GLY A 147 -13.73 2.52 10.06
C GLY A 147 -13.30 2.60 8.59
N GLN A 148 -12.02 2.89 8.34
CA GLN A 148 -11.45 3.03 7.01
C GLN A 148 -10.52 1.87 6.65
N TYR A 149 -10.03 1.88 5.42
CA TYR A 149 -9.01 0.98 4.86
C TYR A 149 -8.13 1.78 3.90
N LEU A 150 -6.92 1.29 3.59
CA LEU A 150 -5.97 1.98 2.71
C LEU A 150 -5.88 1.37 1.31
N SER A 151 -6.38 0.14 1.12
CA SER A 151 -6.36 -0.66 -0.13
C SER A 151 -5.00 -1.21 -0.53
N GLN A 152 -3.98 -0.39 -0.56
CA GLN A 152 -2.62 -0.74 -0.99
C GLN A 152 -1.57 -0.21 -0.01
N ALA A 153 -1.62 -0.65 1.24
CA ALA A 153 -0.71 -0.20 2.30
C ALA A 153 0.72 -0.76 2.16
N PHE A 154 1.30 -0.71 0.95
CA PHE A 154 2.72 -0.97 0.76
C PHE A 154 3.54 0.14 1.44
N ALA A 155 4.67 -0.20 2.03
CA ALA A 155 5.54 0.79 2.66
C ALA A 155 6.02 1.91 1.72
N ARG A 156 6.06 1.66 0.40
CA ARG A 156 6.35 2.68 -0.62
C ARG A 156 5.21 3.69 -0.83
N ASN A 157 3.98 3.31 -0.46
CA ASN A 157 2.78 4.16 -0.57
C ASN A 157 2.51 4.95 0.74
N LEU A 158 3.34 4.77 1.76
CA LEU A 158 3.35 5.57 2.98
C LEU A 158 4.48 6.59 2.89
N VAL A 159 4.13 7.88 2.98
CA VAL A 159 5.05 9.01 2.81
C VAL A 159 5.26 9.71 4.13
N TRP A 160 6.52 9.91 4.49
CA TRP A 160 6.94 10.58 5.71
C TRP A 160 7.25 12.05 5.49
N SER A 161 6.81 12.87 6.41
CA SER A 161 7.22 14.26 6.57
C SER A 161 7.67 14.49 8.01
N SER A 162 8.78 15.19 8.20
CA SER A 162 9.25 15.57 9.54
C SER A 162 8.29 16.48 10.27
N GLU A 163 7.52 17.28 9.54
CA GLU A 163 6.57 18.26 10.08
C GLU A 163 5.19 17.64 10.34
N HIS A 164 4.74 16.74 9.46
CA HIS A 164 3.35 16.27 9.46
C HIS A 164 3.21 14.76 9.70
N GLY A 165 4.30 14.04 9.92
CA GLY A 165 4.28 12.59 10.14
C GLY A 165 3.96 11.77 8.89
N LEU A 166 3.38 10.57 9.07
CA LEU A 166 3.01 9.68 7.97
C LEU A 166 1.72 10.11 7.28
N GLY A 167 1.71 9.93 5.97
CA GLY A 167 0.52 9.99 5.14
C GLY A 167 0.52 8.86 4.12
N ALA A 168 -0.61 8.57 3.49
CA ALA A 168 -0.73 7.52 2.48
C ALA A 168 -1.13 8.11 1.11
N ILE A 169 -0.69 7.42 0.06
CA ILE A 169 -0.97 7.74 -1.34
C ILE A 169 -1.46 6.49 -2.06
N ASP A 170 -2.00 6.63 -3.28
CA ASP A 170 -2.36 5.53 -4.18
C ASP A 170 -3.62 4.76 -3.77
N PHE A 171 -4.79 5.37 -3.99
CA PHE A 171 -6.11 4.83 -3.60
C PHE A 171 -6.95 4.39 -4.80
N GLU A 172 -6.33 3.74 -5.79
CA GLU A 172 -6.99 3.34 -7.04
C GLU A 172 -7.94 2.14 -6.88
N ASP A 173 -7.67 1.25 -5.91
CA ASP A 173 -8.47 0.06 -5.67
C ASP A 173 -9.70 0.36 -4.78
N ASP A 174 -10.80 -0.35 -5.07
CA ASP A 174 -12.03 -0.33 -4.26
C ASP A 174 -12.39 -1.74 -3.75
N PRO A 175 -11.72 -2.23 -2.70
CA PRO A 175 -11.97 -3.56 -2.17
C PRO A 175 -13.37 -3.73 -1.57
N ILE A 176 -14.01 -2.69 -1.04
CA ILE A 176 -15.34 -2.82 -0.43
C ILE A 176 -16.45 -3.05 -1.45
N SER A 177 -16.22 -2.79 -2.74
CA SER A 177 -17.13 -3.21 -3.81
C SER A 177 -17.20 -4.75 -3.96
N ALA A 178 -16.20 -5.47 -3.45
CA ALA A 178 -16.07 -6.92 -3.63
C ALA A 178 -15.99 -7.70 -2.30
N MET A 179 -15.76 -7.04 -1.16
CA MET A 179 -15.58 -7.69 0.13
C MET A 179 -15.98 -6.80 1.32
N PRO A 180 -16.33 -7.39 2.49
CA PRO A 180 -16.60 -6.65 3.71
C PRO A 180 -15.38 -5.85 4.21
N LEU A 181 -15.63 -4.78 4.99
CA LEU A 181 -14.61 -3.87 5.54
C LEU A 181 -13.48 -4.62 6.26
N ALA A 182 -13.79 -5.58 7.13
CA ALA A 182 -12.77 -6.36 7.84
C ALA A 182 -11.79 -7.08 6.88
N GLN A 183 -12.28 -7.55 5.72
CA GLN A 183 -11.40 -8.16 4.70
C GLN A 183 -10.56 -7.12 3.97
N ALA A 184 -11.08 -5.92 3.73
CA ALA A 184 -10.30 -4.81 3.19
C ALA A 184 -9.18 -4.39 4.16
N GLN A 185 -9.47 -4.34 5.46
CA GLN A 185 -8.49 -4.06 6.52
C GLN A 185 -7.42 -5.16 6.65
N ILE A 186 -7.79 -6.44 6.51
CA ILE A 186 -6.82 -7.55 6.42
C ILE A 186 -5.89 -7.34 5.21
N ARG A 187 -6.41 -6.85 4.08
CA ARG A 187 -5.60 -6.54 2.89
C ARG A 187 -4.59 -5.43 3.14
N ASP A 188 -4.80 -4.51 4.05
CA ASP A 188 -3.82 -3.47 4.37
C ASP A 188 -2.59 -4.06 5.06
N TRP A 189 -2.78 -5.02 5.95
CA TRP A 189 -1.68 -5.71 6.65
C TRP A 189 -0.78 -6.50 5.70
N LEU A 190 -1.37 -7.23 4.76
CA LEU A 190 -0.62 -8.19 3.95
C LEU A 190 0.43 -7.54 3.05
N PRO A 191 0.15 -6.52 2.21
CA PRO A 191 1.15 -5.85 1.41
C PRO A 191 2.15 -5.05 2.25
N TYR A 192 1.74 -4.53 3.43
CA TYR A 192 2.67 -3.88 4.33
C TYR A 192 3.73 -4.86 4.84
N VAL A 193 3.31 -5.98 5.43
CA VAL A 193 4.21 -7.02 5.93
C VAL A 193 5.04 -7.62 4.78
N PHE A 194 4.42 -7.91 3.64
CA PHE A 194 5.11 -8.44 2.45
C PHE A 194 6.22 -7.51 1.96
N SER A 195 5.94 -6.20 1.85
CA SER A 195 6.90 -5.24 1.32
C SER A 195 8.07 -4.96 2.25
N THR A 196 7.88 -5.19 3.56
CA THR A 196 8.87 -4.84 4.59
C THR A 196 9.66 -6.03 5.14
N ALA A 197 9.15 -7.26 5.04
CA ALA A 197 9.79 -8.46 5.61
C ALA A 197 11.26 -8.63 5.18
N ILE A 198 11.61 -8.32 3.93
CA ILE A 198 12.97 -8.44 3.40
C ILE A 198 13.98 -7.56 4.12
N TYR A 199 13.57 -6.44 4.69
CA TYR A 199 14.45 -5.54 5.42
C TYR A 199 14.79 -6.04 6.84
N PHE A 200 14.15 -7.13 7.26
CA PHE A 200 14.34 -7.81 8.54
C PHE A 200 14.76 -9.27 8.35
N GLU A 201 15.36 -9.63 7.19
CA GLU A 201 15.66 -11.03 6.87
C GLU A 201 16.54 -11.74 7.91
N ASP A 202 17.46 -11.02 8.53
CA ASP A 202 18.33 -11.45 9.62
C ASP A 202 17.68 -11.42 11.01
N ARG A 203 16.52 -10.80 11.15
CA ARG A 203 15.81 -10.53 12.41
C ARG A 203 14.31 -10.81 12.36
N LEU A 204 13.88 -11.76 11.54
CA LEU A 204 12.45 -12.13 11.40
C LEU A 204 11.76 -12.45 12.73
N PRO A 205 12.40 -13.05 13.75
CA PRO A 205 11.79 -13.24 15.06
C PRO A 205 11.39 -11.92 15.74
N VAL A 206 12.19 -10.86 15.62
CA VAL A 206 11.89 -9.53 16.17
C VAL A 206 10.67 -8.93 15.46
N LEU A 207 10.65 -8.99 14.14
CA LEU A 207 9.50 -8.52 13.35
C LEU A 207 8.24 -9.32 13.67
N CYS A 208 8.36 -10.64 13.84
CA CYS A 208 7.23 -11.49 14.23
C CYS A 208 6.66 -11.11 15.60
N ALA A 209 7.52 -10.80 16.58
CA ALA A 209 7.07 -10.33 17.91
C ALA A 209 6.33 -8.99 17.79
N ALA A 210 6.85 -8.05 16.99
CA ALA A 210 6.20 -6.77 16.72
C ALA A 210 4.84 -6.95 16.04
N ILE A 211 4.74 -7.81 15.01
CA ILE A 211 3.47 -8.14 14.35
C ILE A 211 2.45 -8.65 15.37
N ARG A 212 2.84 -9.58 16.24
CA ARG A 212 1.94 -10.14 17.27
C ARG A 212 1.44 -9.07 18.23
N SER A 213 2.35 -8.20 18.71
CA SER A 213 2.02 -7.10 19.62
C SER A 213 1.04 -6.11 18.99
N MET A 214 1.31 -5.72 17.73
CA MET A 214 0.46 -4.76 17.02
C MET A 214 -0.89 -5.36 16.64
N LEU A 215 -0.93 -6.62 16.15
CA LEU A 215 -2.18 -7.32 15.83
C LEU A 215 -3.08 -7.53 17.06
N ALA A 216 -2.53 -7.62 18.26
CA ALA A 216 -3.32 -7.70 19.49
C ALA A 216 -4.19 -6.46 19.73
N GLN A 217 -3.88 -5.34 19.08
CA GLN A 217 -4.63 -4.07 19.16
C GLN A 217 -5.70 -3.93 18.07
N GLU A 218 -5.77 -4.86 17.13
CA GLU A 218 -6.79 -4.90 16.07
C GLU A 218 -8.07 -5.59 16.54
N ASP A 219 -9.16 -5.30 15.85
CA ASP A 219 -10.40 -6.06 16.02
C ASP A 219 -10.17 -7.55 15.77
N ALA A 220 -10.90 -8.39 16.51
CA ALA A 220 -10.74 -9.84 16.46
C ALA A 220 -10.86 -10.40 15.03
N ALA A 221 -11.81 -9.89 14.23
CA ALA A 221 -12.01 -10.32 12.85
C ALA A 221 -10.80 -10.02 11.96
N VAL A 222 -10.19 -8.84 12.11
CA VAL A 222 -8.98 -8.43 11.36
C VAL A 222 -7.78 -9.25 11.83
N ARG A 223 -7.54 -9.30 13.15
CA ARG A 223 -6.44 -10.05 13.76
C ARG A 223 -6.43 -11.52 13.32
N ASP A 224 -7.55 -12.21 13.49
CA ASP A 224 -7.67 -13.64 13.21
C ASP A 224 -7.60 -13.90 11.69
N GLY A 225 -8.11 -12.96 10.88
CA GLY A 225 -7.99 -12.98 9.43
C GLY A 225 -6.53 -12.85 8.97
N VAL A 226 -5.77 -11.89 9.52
CA VAL A 226 -4.34 -11.73 9.20
C VAL A 226 -3.54 -12.99 9.59
N TYR A 227 -3.76 -13.55 10.79
CA TYR A 227 -3.11 -14.82 11.16
C TYR A 227 -3.47 -15.98 10.24
N THR A 228 -4.72 -16.03 9.79
CA THR A 228 -5.15 -17.05 8.84
C THR A 228 -4.48 -16.87 7.48
N ALA A 229 -4.36 -15.64 6.99
CA ALA A 229 -3.67 -15.32 5.74
C ALA A 229 -2.17 -15.66 5.84
N LEU A 230 -1.49 -15.28 6.91
CA LEU A 230 -0.09 -15.62 7.15
C LEU A 230 0.11 -17.15 7.17
N ARG A 231 -0.72 -17.89 7.92
CA ARG A 231 -0.63 -19.36 7.95
C ARG A 231 -0.76 -20.00 6.56
N ARG A 232 -1.66 -19.47 5.72
CA ARG A 232 -1.85 -19.98 4.35
C ARG A 232 -0.72 -19.61 3.40
N THR A 233 0.05 -18.58 3.69
CA THR A 233 1.20 -18.15 2.89
C THR A 233 2.54 -18.72 3.38
N ALA A 234 2.57 -19.38 4.52
CA ALA A 234 3.80 -19.93 5.11
C ALA A 234 4.58 -20.92 4.22
N TRP A 235 3.91 -21.59 3.28
CA TRP A 235 4.55 -22.48 2.31
C TRP A 235 5.49 -21.73 1.34
N LEU A 236 5.33 -20.42 1.15
CA LEU A 236 6.19 -19.59 0.31
C LEU A 236 7.66 -19.62 0.77
N ARG A 237 7.93 -19.96 2.03
CA ARG A 237 9.30 -20.23 2.53
C ARG A 237 10.04 -21.30 1.73
N ALA A 238 9.32 -22.21 1.05
CA ALA A 238 9.93 -23.24 0.22
C ALA A 238 10.67 -22.67 -1.00
N LEU A 239 10.43 -21.40 -1.37
CA LEU A 239 11.15 -20.71 -2.43
C LEU A 239 12.67 -20.59 -2.14
N ARG A 240 13.11 -20.77 -0.89
CA ARG A 240 14.54 -20.87 -0.52
C ARG A 240 15.30 -21.99 -1.24
N TRP A 241 14.57 -23.02 -1.70
CA TRP A 241 15.15 -24.15 -2.42
C TRP A 241 15.34 -23.89 -3.92
N LEU A 242 14.89 -22.74 -4.42
CA LEU A 242 15.11 -22.37 -5.82
C LEU A 242 16.61 -22.14 -6.10
N PRO A 243 17.10 -22.53 -7.29
CA PRO A 243 18.47 -22.27 -7.68
C PRO A 243 18.82 -20.78 -7.58
N ARG A 244 20.03 -20.43 -7.14
CA ARG A 244 20.49 -19.04 -6.95
C ARG A 244 20.26 -18.15 -8.17
N ARG A 245 20.37 -18.69 -9.39
CA ARG A 245 20.08 -17.98 -10.65
C ARG A 245 18.64 -17.48 -10.79
N MET A 246 17.70 -18.07 -10.05
CA MET A 246 16.28 -17.68 -10.02
C MET A 246 15.92 -16.80 -8.83
N GLN A 247 16.83 -16.59 -7.89
CA GLN A 247 16.62 -15.76 -6.69
C GLN A 247 16.74 -14.29 -7.03
N ARG A 248 15.78 -13.77 -7.81
CA ARG A 248 15.63 -12.33 -8.03
C ARG A 248 15.04 -11.67 -6.78
N ARG A 249 15.17 -10.36 -6.68
CA ARG A 249 14.69 -9.57 -5.53
C ARG A 249 13.24 -9.87 -5.14
N ASP A 250 12.36 -10.09 -6.11
CA ASP A 250 10.95 -10.40 -5.84
C ASP A 250 10.77 -11.81 -5.26
N VAL A 251 11.60 -12.77 -5.67
CA VAL A 251 11.62 -14.12 -5.10
C VAL A 251 12.11 -14.05 -3.65
N LEU A 252 13.17 -13.29 -3.37
CA LEU A 252 13.68 -13.09 -2.00
C LEU A 252 12.65 -12.41 -1.11
N LYS A 253 11.95 -11.37 -1.58
CA LYS A 253 10.83 -10.75 -0.85
C LYS A 253 9.76 -11.77 -0.49
N THR A 254 9.37 -12.61 -1.45
CA THR A 254 8.34 -13.63 -1.27
C THR A 254 8.80 -14.73 -0.32
N GLN A 255 10.06 -15.13 -0.38
CA GLN A 255 10.66 -16.08 0.54
C GLN A 255 10.68 -15.54 1.97
N CYS A 256 11.24 -14.33 2.20
CA CYS A 256 11.28 -13.71 3.53
C CYS A 256 9.88 -13.57 4.13
N PHE A 257 8.90 -13.17 3.31
CA PHE A 257 7.51 -13.12 3.76
C PHE A 257 6.98 -14.51 4.16
N GLY A 258 7.29 -15.56 3.39
CA GLY A 258 6.90 -16.94 3.71
C GLY A 258 7.55 -17.45 5.00
N GLU A 259 8.82 -17.13 5.25
CA GLU A 259 9.54 -17.48 6.48
C GLU A 259 8.94 -16.76 7.70
N LEU A 260 8.71 -15.45 7.57
CA LEU A 260 8.02 -14.65 8.59
C LEU A 260 6.62 -15.20 8.89
N ALA A 261 5.85 -15.53 7.86
CA ALA A 261 4.51 -16.09 7.97
C ALA A 261 4.53 -17.44 8.71
N ALA A 262 5.52 -18.27 8.46
CA ALA A 262 5.72 -19.54 9.19
C ALA A 262 6.03 -19.31 10.68
N LEU A 263 6.90 -18.35 11.00
CA LEU A 263 7.22 -17.96 12.38
C LEU A 263 5.99 -17.42 13.13
N CYS A 264 5.25 -16.52 12.51
CA CYS A 264 4.07 -15.92 13.11
C CYS A 264 2.92 -16.91 13.29
N SER A 265 2.88 -17.99 12.50
CA SER A 265 1.84 -19.03 12.55
C SER A 265 2.09 -20.07 13.66
N GLN A 266 3.31 -20.18 14.16
CA GLN A 266 3.60 -21.03 15.31
C GLN A 266 2.95 -20.42 16.55
N ARG A 267 2.05 -21.15 17.21
CA ARG A 267 1.55 -20.75 18.53
C ARG A 267 2.75 -20.57 19.44
N SER A 268 2.82 -19.45 20.17
CA SER A 268 3.74 -19.37 21.30
C SER A 268 3.48 -20.60 22.16
N SER A 269 4.39 -21.56 22.17
CA SER A 269 4.43 -22.52 23.23
C SER A 269 4.51 -21.69 24.51
N ARG A 270 3.45 -21.68 25.31
CA ARG A 270 3.49 -21.11 26.66
C ARG A 270 4.77 -21.62 27.32
N PRO A 271 5.57 -20.76 27.94
CA PRO A 271 6.55 -21.27 28.86
C PRO A 271 5.76 -22.11 29.89
N ALA A 272 6.17 -23.35 30.07
CA ALA A 272 5.68 -24.21 31.15
C ALA A 272 5.89 -23.43 32.46
N SER A 273 4.81 -23.18 33.11
CA SER A 273 4.74 -22.63 34.49
C SER A 273 5.52 -23.50 35.45
#